data_ced92740dcb478685a984346f1ff7736
#
_entry.id   ced92740dcb478685a984346f1ff7736
#
_cell.length_a   1.000
_cell.length_b   1.000
_cell.length_c   1.000
_cell.angle_alpha   90.00
_cell.angle_beta   90.00
_cell.angle_gamma   90.00
#
_symmetry.space_group_name_H-M   'P 1'
#
loop_
_entity.id
_entity.type
_entity.pdbx_description
1 polymer ?
#
loop_
_entity_poly.entity_id
_entity_poly.type
_entity_poly.pdbx_seq_one_letter_code
_entity_poly.pdbx_strand_id
1 'polypeptide(L)'
;MKLFLGLLSAYLLLRLIMTLVQKQRAANREHHIRYASLPKGLFDRLRKHHPQLSDKECHYVAQGLRQFFMAHLKSGRQFVAMPSQVVDDLWHEFILYTKNYEDYCKQAFGQFLHHTPAIVMSAAQAENTGLRRCWYYCCKEENINP
;
A
#
# COMPACT_ATOMS: atom_id res chain seq x y z
N MET A 1 -0.12 47.53 10.59
CA MET A 1 0.12 46.55 11.66
C MET A 1 -1.04 45.57 11.85
N LYS A 2 -2.28 46.05 12.10
CA LYS A 2 -3.46 45.16 12.26
C LYS A 2 -3.80 44.28 11.06
N LEU A 3 -3.70 44.80 9.84
CA LEU A 3 -3.95 44.05 8.60
C LEU A 3 -2.93 42.92 8.42
N PHE A 4 -1.65 43.17 8.68
CA PHE A 4 -0.58 42.16 8.60
C PHE A 4 -0.79 41.02 9.63
N LEU A 5 -1.18 41.37 10.86
CA LEU A 5 -1.51 40.38 11.89
C LEU A 5 -2.70 39.50 11.49
N GLY A 6 -3.73 40.10 10.86
CA GLY A 6 -4.89 39.37 10.37
C GLY A 6 -4.55 38.40 9.23
N LEU A 7 -3.70 38.82 8.28
CA LEU A 7 -3.24 37.95 7.20
C LEU A 7 -2.36 36.79 7.71
N LEU A 8 -1.49 37.06 8.67
CA LEU A 8 -0.65 36.02 9.30
C LEU A 8 -1.51 35.00 10.03
N SER A 9 -2.50 35.43 10.81
CA SER A 9 -3.39 34.51 11.53
C SER A 9 -4.22 33.64 10.58
N ALA A 10 -4.76 34.22 9.50
CA ALA A 10 -5.47 33.49 8.48
C ALA A 10 -4.57 32.43 7.78
N TYR A 11 -3.33 32.80 7.44
CA TYR A 11 -2.35 31.88 6.86
C TYR A 11 -2.04 30.69 7.82
N LEU A 12 -1.79 30.98 9.10
CA LEU A 12 -1.51 29.94 10.09
C LEU A 12 -2.70 29.00 10.28
N LEU A 13 -3.93 29.53 10.30
CA LEU A 13 -5.15 28.76 10.39
C LEU A 13 -5.32 27.85 9.17
N LEU A 14 -5.11 28.37 7.97
CA LEU A 14 -5.16 27.59 6.72
C LEU A 14 -4.13 26.46 6.75
N ARG A 15 -2.88 26.75 7.15
CA ARG A 15 -1.83 25.74 7.31
C ARG A 15 -2.22 24.65 8.29
N LEU A 16 -2.80 25.02 9.43
CA LEU A 16 -3.29 24.06 10.43
C LEU A 16 -4.39 23.16 9.84
N ILE A 17 -5.39 23.76 9.19
CA ILE A 17 -6.47 22.99 8.54
C ILE A 17 -5.91 22.02 7.51
N MET A 18 -5.01 22.48 6.64
CA MET A 18 -4.38 21.62 5.63
C MET A 18 -3.62 20.45 6.27
N THR A 19 -2.86 20.67 7.34
CA THR A 19 -2.14 19.61 8.04
C THR A 19 -3.08 18.59 8.67
N LEU A 20 -4.18 19.03 9.26
CA LEU A 20 -5.21 18.14 9.83
C LEU A 20 -5.90 17.31 8.76
N VAL A 21 -6.26 17.93 7.62
CA VAL A 21 -6.84 17.21 6.48
C VAL A 21 -5.88 16.18 5.91
N GLN A 22 -4.59 16.51 5.79
CA GLN A 22 -3.57 15.57 5.30
C GLN A 22 -3.39 14.39 6.26
N LYS A 23 -3.34 14.63 7.58
CA LYS A 23 -3.27 13.57 8.59
C LYS A 23 -4.49 12.66 8.53
N GLN A 24 -5.69 13.23 8.41
CA GLN A 24 -6.93 12.44 8.30
C GLN A 24 -6.94 11.59 7.03
N ARG A 25 -6.51 12.15 5.89
CA ARG A 25 -6.40 11.38 4.63
C ARG A 25 -5.39 10.24 4.75
N ALA A 26 -4.25 10.46 5.40
CA ALA A 26 -3.26 9.42 5.64
C ALA A 26 -3.85 8.28 6.51
N ALA A 27 -4.49 8.62 7.62
CA ALA A 27 -5.15 7.67 8.51
C ALA A 27 -6.23 6.85 7.78
N ASN A 28 -7.06 7.49 6.95
CA ASN A 28 -8.10 6.81 6.18
C ASN A 28 -7.50 5.82 5.16
N ARG A 29 -6.39 6.17 4.52
CA ARG A 29 -5.68 5.28 3.59
C ARG A 29 -5.11 4.05 4.30
N GLU A 30 -4.45 4.26 5.43
CA GLU A 30 -3.93 3.18 6.25
C GLU A 30 -5.04 2.24 6.72
N HIS A 31 -6.14 2.81 7.23
CA HIS A 31 -7.31 2.05 7.63
C HIS A 31 -7.88 1.23 6.47
N HIS A 32 -7.98 1.82 5.27
CA HIS A 32 -8.47 1.12 4.09
C HIS A 32 -7.56 -0.06 3.73
N ILE A 33 -6.23 0.12 3.70
CA ILE A 33 -5.30 -0.96 3.40
C ILE A 33 -5.44 -2.11 4.41
N ARG A 34 -5.61 -1.81 5.70
CA ARG A 34 -5.69 -2.82 6.74
C ARG A 34 -7.00 -3.61 6.71
N TYR A 35 -8.12 -2.95 6.43
CA TYR A 35 -9.45 -3.50 6.75
C TYR A 35 -10.38 -3.63 5.54
N ALA A 36 -10.05 -3.09 4.38
CA ALA A 36 -10.89 -3.25 3.20
C ALA A 36 -11.07 -4.72 2.84
N SER A 37 -12.31 -5.10 2.52
CA SER A 37 -12.62 -6.45 2.07
C SER A 37 -12.00 -6.74 0.70
N LEU A 38 -11.35 -7.87 0.57
CA LEU A 38 -10.90 -8.38 -0.73
C LEU A 38 -12.08 -8.99 -1.51
N PRO A 39 -12.02 -9.05 -2.84
CA PRO A 39 -13.08 -9.62 -3.66
C PRO A 39 -13.42 -11.05 -3.27
N LYS A 40 -14.71 -11.39 -3.31
CA LYS A 40 -15.17 -12.78 -3.12
C LYS A 40 -14.54 -13.68 -4.20
N GLY A 41 -14.14 -14.89 -3.82
CA GLY A 41 -13.51 -15.85 -4.73
C GLY A 41 -12.03 -15.61 -5.01
N LEU A 42 -11.42 -14.54 -4.45
CA LEU A 42 -9.99 -14.26 -4.66
C LEU A 42 -9.11 -15.40 -4.10
N PHE A 43 -9.45 -15.96 -2.94
CA PHE A 43 -8.72 -17.09 -2.37
C PHE A 43 -8.90 -18.38 -3.19
N ASP A 44 -10.07 -18.58 -3.79
CA ASP A 44 -10.28 -19.73 -4.68
C ASP A 44 -9.41 -19.64 -5.93
N ARG A 45 -9.20 -18.42 -6.43
CA ARG A 45 -8.26 -18.19 -7.53
C ARG A 45 -6.80 -18.43 -7.13
N LEU A 46 -6.39 -17.96 -5.95
CA LEU A 46 -5.05 -18.23 -5.42
C LEU A 46 -4.81 -19.74 -5.28
N ARG A 47 -5.78 -20.51 -4.78
CA ARG A 47 -5.68 -21.97 -4.63
C ARG A 47 -5.59 -22.74 -5.96
N LYS A 48 -5.93 -22.14 -7.10
CA LYS A 48 -5.64 -22.77 -8.40
C LYS A 48 -4.15 -22.89 -8.67
N HIS A 49 -3.36 -21.94 -8.15
CA HIS A 49 -1.90 -21.96 -8.26
C HIS A 49 -1.24 -22.63 -7.04
N HIS A 50 -1.91 -22.57 -5.89
CA HIS A 50 -1.41 -23.05 -4.61
C HIS A 50 -2.46 -23.94 -3.90
N PRO A 51 -2.77 -25.14 -4.45
CA PRO A 51 -3.87 -25.99 -3.93
C PRO A 51 -3.65 -26.51 -2.49
N GLN A 52 -2.42 -26.44 -2.01
CA GLN A 52 -2.04 -26.85 -0.65
C GLN A 52 -2.46 -25.85 0.43
N LEU A 53 -2.83 -24.59 0.06
CA LEU A 53 -3.13 -23.57 1.05
C LEU A 53 -4.50 -23.78 1.69
N SER A 54 -4.52 -23.82 3.01
CA SER A 54 -5.73 -23.75 3.83
C SER A 54 -6.32 -22.32 3.82
N ASP A 55 -7.57 -22.17 4.27
CA ASP A 55 -8.18 -20.85 4.42
C ASP A 55 -7.35 -19.92 5.32
N LYS A 56 -6.84 -20.44 6.43
CA LYS A 56 -6.00 -19.69 7.36
C LYS A 56 -4.73 -19.17 6.68
N GLU A 57 -4.08 -20.01 5.87
CA GLU A 57 -2.88 -19.62 5.14
C GLU A 57 -3.18 -18.58 4.06
N CYS A 58 -4.32 -18.68 3.36
CA CYS A 58 -4.78 -17.64 2.43
C CYS A 58 -4.96 -16.29 3.14
N HIS A 59 -5.45 -16.28 4.37
CA HIS A 59 -5.53 -15.06 5.18
C HIS A 59 -4.14 -14.49 5.54
N TYR A 60 -3.15 -15.33 5.82
CA TYR A 60 -1.76 -14.87 6.03
C TYR A 60 -1.15 -14.29 4.74
N VAL A 61 -1.41 -14.91 3.59
CA VAL A 61 -0.97 -14.36 2.28
C VAL A 61 -1.62 -12.99 2.03
N ALA A 62 -2.91 -12.86 2.33
CA ALA A 62 -3.62 -11.58 2.23
C ALA A 62 -3.06 -10.51 3.19
N GLN A 63 -2.66 -10.90 4.39
CA GLN A 63 -1.98 -10.00 5.32
C GLN A 63 -0.62 -9.55 4.77
N GLY A 64 0.16 -10.45 4.17
CA GLY A 64 1.40 -10.11 3.47
C GLY A 64 1.19 -9.09 2.35
N LEU A 65 0.12 -9.24 1.57
CA LEU A 65 -0.24 -8.26 0.54
C LEU A 65 -0.58 -6.88 1.13
N ARG A 66 -1.29 -6.84 2.26
CA ARG A 66 -1.58 -5.59 2.98
C ARG A 66 -0.32 -4.93 3.52
N GLN A 67 0.62 -5.71 4.06
CA GLN A 67 1.93 -5.19 4.50
C GLN A 67 2.72 -4.60 3.35
N PHE A 68 2.75 -5.26 2.20
CA PHE A 68 3.37 -4.73 0.98
C PHE A 68 2.72 -3.40 0.55
N PHE A 69 1.40 -3.32 0.50
CA PHE A 69 0.69 -2.09 0.18
C PHE A 69 0.94 -0.98 1.20
N MET A 70 1.06 -1.34 2.48
CA MET A 70 1.43 -0.40 3.54
C MET A 70 2.85 0.12 3.35
N ALA A 71 3.82 -0.75 3.01
CA ALA A 71 5.18 -0.34 2.71
C ALA A 71 5.23 0.63 1.52
N HIS A 72 4.46 0.37 0.46
CA HIS A 72 4.33 1.29 -0.67
C HIS A 72 3.76 2.65 -0.24
N LEU A 73 2.70 2.68 0.56
CA LEU A 73 2.11 3.93 1.06
C LEU A 73 3.10 4.71 1.94
N LYS A 74 3.70 4.04 2.93
CA LYS A 74 4.61 4.65 3.92
C LYS A 74 5.93 5.14 3.32
N SER A 75 6.40 4.51 2.24
CA SER A 75 7.57 4.97 1.48
C SER A 75 7.33 6.25 0.67
N GLY A 76 6.16 6.86 0.77
CA GLY A 76 5.78 7.97 -0.09
C GLY A 76 5.44 7.52 -1.51
N ARG A 77 4.97 6.27 -1.66
CA ARG A 77 4.65 5.62 -2.96
C ARG A 77 5.88 5.45 -3.87
N GLN A 78 7.05 5.34 -3.25
CA GLN A 78 8.25 4.94 -3.97
C GLN A 78 8.15 3.47 -4.38
N PHE A 79 8.97 3.07 -5.34
CA PHE A 79 9.06 1.68 -5.74
C PHE A 79 9.45 0.78 -4.55
N VAL A 80 8.65 -0.26 -4.32
CA VAL A 80 8.91 -1.38 -3.41
C VAL A 80 8.84 -2.67 -4.22
N ALA A 81 9.71 -3.63 -3.93
CA ALA A 81 9.70 -4.94 -4.58
C ALA A 81 9.00 -5.97 -3.69
N MET A 82 8.23 -6.85 -4.32
CA MET A 82 7.53 -7.93 -3.63
C MET A 82 8.52 -9.01 -3.19
N PRO A 83 8.61 -9.33 -1.89
CA PRO A 83 9.56 -10.30 -1.38
C PRO A 83 9.05 -11.76 -1.41
N SER A 84 7.78 -11.98 -1.74
CA SER A 84 7.11 -13.28 -1.62
C SER A 84 6.33 -13.63 -2.88
N GLN A 85 6.68 -14.75 -3.51
CA GLN A 85 5.99 -15.21 -4.72
C GLN A 85 4.51 -15.49 -4.49
N VAL A 86 4.15 -16.15 -3.41
CA VAL A 86 2.73 -16.46 -3.13
C VAL A 86 1.89 -15.20 -2.90
N VAL A 87 2.49 -14.15 -2.33
CA VAL A 87 1.83 -12.85 -2.16
C VAL A 87 1.71 -12.12 -3.51
N ASP A 88 2.73 -12.26 -4.36
CA ASP A 88 2.72 -11.71 -5.73
C ASP A 88 1.63 -12.36 -6.57
N ASP A 89 1.48 -13.69 -6.48
CA ASP A 89 0.43 -14.43 -7.17
C ASP A 89 -0.99 -13.99 -6.70
N LEU A 90 -1.17 -13.75 -5.39
CA LEU A 90 -2.42 -13.17 -4.89
C LEU A 90 -2.66 -11.77 -5.45
N TRP A 91 -1.62 -10.95 -5.55
CA TRP A 91 -1.73 -9.61 -6.13
C TRP A 91 -2.09 -9.67 -7.61
N HIS A 92 -1.46 -10.56 -8.39
CA HIS A 92 -1.82 -10.81 -9.79
C HIS A 92 -3.31 -11.16 -9.93
N GLU A 93 -3.80 -12.09 -9.12
CA GLU A 93 -5.21 -12.47 -9.13
C GLU A 93 -6.13 -11.30 -8.74
N PHE A 94 -5.70 -10.44 -7.79
CA PHE A 94 -6.46 -9.27 -7.40
C PHE A 94 -6.56 -8.23 -8.53
N ILE A 95 -5.50 -8.02 -9.28
CA ILE A 95 -5.48 -7.10 -10.44
C ILE A 95 -6.53 -7.51 -11.49
N LEU A 96 -6.78 -8.80 -11.66
CA LEU A 96 -7.79 -9.31 -12.59
C LEU A 96 -9.23 -8.93 -12.20
N TYR A 97 -9.48 -8.57 -10.95
CA TYR A 97 -10.72 -7.93 -10.52
C TYR A 97 -10.63 -6.41 -10.78
N THR A 98 -10.45 -6.03 -12.02
CA THR A 98 -10.02 -4.70 -12.47
C THR A 98 -10.74 -3.54 -11.77
N LYS A 99 -12.08 -3.56 -11.71
CA LYS A 99 -12.87 -2.52 -11.06
C LYS A 99 -12.62 -2.48 -9.53
N ASN A 100 -12.63 -3.63 -8.87
CA ASN A 100 -12.36 -3.72 -7.43
C ASN A 100 -10.95 -3.24 -7.11
N TYR A 101 -9.97 -3.61 -7.95
CA TYR A 101 -8.58 -3.21 -7.78
C TYR A 101 -8.38 -1.70 -8.01
N GLU A 102 -9.03 -1.14 -9.04
CA GLU A 102 -9.01 0.30 -9.30
C GLU A 102 -9.60 1.09 -8.12
N ASP A 103 -10.78 0.70 -7.64
CA ASP A 103 -11.44 1.32 -6.48
C ASP A 103 -10.59 1.20 -5.21
N TYR A 104 -9.98 0.03 -4.99
CA TYR A 104 -9.04 -0.19 -3.88
C TYR A 104 -7.83 0.76 -3.96
N CYS A 105 -7.17 0.83 -5.12
CA CYS A 105 -6.01 1.70 -5.33
C CYS A 105 -6.35 3.18 -5.13
N LYS A 106 -7.51 3.62 -5.61
CA LYS A 106 -7.98 5.00 -5.44
C LYS A 106 -8.14 5.36 -3.95
N GLN A 107 -8.69 4.47 -3.15
CA GLN A 107 -8.88 4.69 -1.72
C GLN A 107 -7.57 4.54 -0.94
N ALA A 108 -6.74 3.53 -1.26
CA ALA A 108 -5.48 3.26 -0.60
C ALA A 108 -4.38 4.28 -0.93
N PHE A 109 -4.24 4.62 -2.20
CA PHE A 109 -3.08 5.39 -2.68
C PHE A 109 -3.48 6.73 -3.31
N GLY A 110 -4.75 6.91 -3.70
CA GLY A 110 -5.21 8.06 -4.48
C GLY A 110 -4.83 8.00 -5.96
N GLN A 111 -4.22 6.91 -6.38
CA GLN A 111 -3.82 6.63 -7.77
C GLN A 111 -3.72 5.12 -7.98
N PHE A 112 -3.75 4.69 -9.23
CA PHE A 112 -3.58 3.29 -9.60
C PHE A 112 -2.16 2.81 -9.28
N LEU A 113 -2.02 1.65 -8.66
CA LEU A 113 -0.72 1.00 -8.44
C LEU A 113 -0.51 -0.05 -9.53
N HIS A 114 0.39 0.28 -10.47
CA HIS A 114 0.76 -0.66 -11.54
C HIS A 114 1.68 -1.75 -11.01
N HIS A 115 1.39 -2.98 -11.38
CA HIS A 115 2.32 -4.08 -11.20
C HIS A 115 3.38 -4.05 -12.32
N THR A 116 4.65 -4.03 -11.95
CA THR A 116 5.76 -4.05 -12.90
C THR A 116 6.53 -5.36 -12.76
N PRO A 117 6.43 -6.28 -13.72
CA PRO A 117 7.19 -7.53 -13.68
C PRO A 117 8.70 -7.29 -13.61
N ALA A 118 9.41 -8.16 -12.89
CA ALA A 118 10.86 -8.04 -12.67
C ALA A 118 11.66 -7.95 -13.98
N ILE A 119 11.19 -8.61 -15.03
CA ILE A 119 11.87 -8.64 -16.35
C ILE A 119 11.94 -7.29 -17.05
N VAL A 120 11.03 -6.35 -16.70
CA VAL A 120 11.00 -5.00 -17.31
C VAL A 120 11.58 -3.93 -16.37
N MET A 121 12.12 -4.34 -15.22
CA MET A 121 12.73 -3.41 -14.27
C MET A 121 14.06 -2.86 -14.81
N SER A 122 14.31 -1.58 -14.59
CA SER A 122 15.63 -0.98 -14.86
C SER A 122 16.70 -1.55 -13.93
N ALA A 123 17.98 -1.47 -14.33
CA ALA A 123 19.10 -1.92 -13.51
C ALA A 123 19.10 -1.28 -12.10
N ALA A 124 18.70 -0.02 -11.98
CA ALA A 124 18.57 0.68 -10.69
C ALA A 124 17.43 0.11 -9.81
N GLN A 125 16.38 -0.43 -10.42
CA GLN A 125 15.28 -1.12 -9.72
C GLN A 125 15.66 -2.58 -9.38
N ALA A 126 16.52 -3.19 -10.17
CA ALA A 126 17.06 -4.53 -9.92
C ALA A 126 18.06 -4.58 -8.76
N GLU A 127 18.71 -3.47 -8.42
CA GLU A 127 19.51 -3.34 -7.20
C GLU A 127 18.59 -3.40 -5.98
N ASN A 128 18.47 -4.46 -5.29
CA ASN A 128 17.78 -4.76 -4.01
C ASN A 128 17.19 -3.59 -3.17
N THR A 129 17.20 -2.35 -3.71
CA THR A 129 16.69 -1.14 -3.03
C THR A 129 15.19 -1.23 -2.76
N GLY A 130 14.42 -1.79 -3.70
CA GLY A 130 12.98 -2.02 -3.52
C GLY A 130 12.68 -3.04 -2.44
N LEU A 131 13.46 -4.14 -2.37
CA LEU A 131 13.33 -5.16 -1.33
C LEU A 131 13.71 -4.61 0.05
N ARG A 132 14.84 -3.90 0.14
CA ARG A 132 15.27 -3.26 1.40
C ARG A 132 14.25 -2.25 1.91
N ARG A 133 13.64 -1.49 1.00
CA ARG A 133 12.59 -0.54 1.35
C ARG A 133 11.34 -1.26 1.84
N CYS A 134 10.90 -2.31 1.16
CA CYS A 134 9.77 -3.14 1.60
C CYS A 134 10.04 -3.69 3.00
N TRP A 135 11.20 -4.32 3.22
CA TRP A 135 11.63 -4.86 4.50
C TRP A 135 11.61 -3.80 5.61
N TYR A 136 12.25 -2.64 5.36
CA TYR A 136 12.31 -1.55 6.34
C TYR A 136 10.93 -1.12 6.83
N TYR A 137 9.98 -0.87 5.90
CA TYR A 137 8.65 -0.43 6.28
C TYR A 137 7.80 -1.53 6.89
N CYS A 138 7.96 -2.78 6.49
CA CYS A 138 7.31 -3.91 7.16
C CYS A 138 7.80 -4.07 8.61
N CYS A 139 9.12 -3.97 8.85
CA CYS A 139 9.67 -4.00 10.20
C CYS A 139 9.14 -2.83 11.06
N LYS A 140 9.11 -1.63 10.49
CA LYS A 140 8.55 -0.45 11.18
C LYS A 140 7.09 -0.64 11.55
N GLU A 141 6.31 -1.25 10.68
CA GLU A 141 4.89 -1.53 10.90
C GLU A 141 4.66 -2.50 12.04
N GLU A 142 5.52 -3.51 12.17
CA GLU A 142 5.47 -4.54 13.22
C GLU A 142 6.26 -4.15 14.49
N ASN A 143 6.79 -2.92 14.59
CA ASN A 143 7.66 -2.45 15.67
C ASN A 143 8.92 -3.31 15.85
N ILE A 144 9.43 -3.89 14.77
CA ILE A 144 10.67 -4.64 14.72
C ILE A 144 11.80 -3.69 14.28
N ASN A 145 12.96 -3.81 14.90
CA ASN A 145 14.14 -3.06 14.45
C ASN A 145 14.65 -3.66 13.13
N PRO A 146 14.71 -2.87 12.02
CA PRO A 146 15.10 -3.37 10.72
C PRO A 146 16.60 -3.68 10.61
#